data_356bfb82cf05cd7c87b37d39b79ced05
#
_entry.id   356bfb82cf05cd7c87b37d39b79ced05
#
_cell.length_a   1.000
_cell.length_b   1.000
_cell.length_c   1.000
_cell.angle_alpha   90.00
_cell.angle_beta   90.00
_cell.angle_gamma   90.00
#
_symmetry.space_group_name_H-M   'P 1'
#
loop_
_entity.id
_entity.type
_entity.pdbx_description
1 polymer ?
#
loop_
_entity_poly.entity_id
_entity_poly.type
_entity_poly.pdbx_seq_one_letter_code
_entity_poly.pdbx_strand_id
1 'polypeptide(L)'
;VRGVNPRETESVISKRLDVSMSKAKTIAQTEQVGALRRAQWNETDWAADRLGLNTGLLWLSALKPTTRTWHASRHGKVYTTEQVRDFYAENGNRYNCYCSQIPVLLNDDGSIFNEGLADKLKKERQQWKLDEAA
;
A
#
# COMPACT_ATOMS: atom_id res chain seq x y z
N VAL A 1 -10.36 9.61 -11.45
CA VAL A 1 -10.52 8.24 -11.92
C VAL A 1 -11.99 7.97 -12.20
N ARG A 2 -12.32 7.67 -13.42
CA ARG A 2 -13.68 7.23 -13.75
C ARG A 2 -13.93 5.88 -13.09
N GLY A 3 -15.11 5.70 -12.48
CA GLY A 3 -15.56 4.42 -12.00
C GLY A 3 -15.88 3.49 -13.18
N VAL A 4 -14.82 2.92 -13.77
CA VAL A 4 -14.96 1.98 -14.88
C VAL A 4 -15.24 0.59 -14.30
N ASN A 5 -16.15 -0.14 -14.93
CA ASN A 5 -16.42 -1.51 -14.52
C ASN A 5 -15.13 -2.35 -14.68
N PRO A 6 -14.61 -2.98 -13.61
CA PRO A 6 -13.38 -3.77 -13.67
C PRO A 6 -13.41 -4.87 -14.74
N ARG A 7 -14.55 -5.53 -14.94
CA ARG A 7 -14.69 -6.56 -15.96
C ARG A 7 -14.50 -6.05 -17.38
N GLU A 8 -15.00 -4.86 -17.67
CA GLU A 8 -14.81 -4.23 -18.98
C GLU A 8 -13.33 -3.90 -19.20
N THR A 9 -12.67 -3.36 -18.19
CA THR A 9 -11.22 -3.08 -18.23
C THR A 9 -10.42 -4.35 -18.47
N GLU A 10 -10.72 -5.43 -17.75
CA GLU A 10 -10.07 -6.74 -17.92
C GLU A 10 -10.24 -7.28 -19.34
N SER A 11 -11.45 -7.21 -19.88
CA SER A 11 -11.75 -7.67 -21.24
C SER A 11 -10.99 -6.86 -22.29
N VAL A 12 -10.94 -5.55 -22.16
CA VAL A 12 -10.19 -4.67 -23.08
C VAL A 12 -8.70 -4.98 -23.04
N ILE A 13 -8.13 -5.15 -21.85
CA ILE A 13 -6.72 -5.50 -21.68
C ILE A 13 -6.41 -6.86 -22.29
N SER A 14 -7.27 -7.87 -22.05
CA SER A 14 -7.10 -9.20 -22.61
C SER A 14 -7.05 -9.17 -24.14
N LYS A 15 -7.95 -8.44 -24.77
CA LYS A 15 -8.02 -8.31 -26.22
C LYS A 15 -6.85 -7.54 -26.81
N ARG A 16 -6.50 -6.39 -26.21
CA ARG A 16 -5.46 -5.51 -26.75
C ARG A 16 -4.05 -6.06 -26.58
N LEU A 17 -3.79 -6.76 -25.48
CA LEU A 17 -2.47 -7.29 -25.16
C LEU A 17 -2.33 -8.78 -25.52
N ASP A 18 -3.39 -9.39 -26.04
CA ASP A 18 -3.43 -10.82 -26.36
C ASP A 18 -2.95 -11.69 -25.18
N VAL A 19 -3.51 -11.41 -24.02
CA VAL A 19 -3.20 -12.14 -22.79
C VAL A 19 -4.44 -12.82 -22.25
N SER A 20 -4.25 -13.85 -21.40
CA SER A 20 -5.36 -14.53 -20.74
C SER A 20 -6.18 -13.55 -19.88
N MET A 21 -7.46 -13.88 -19.65
CA MET A 21 -8.32 -13.08 -18.78
C MET A 21 -7.78 -13.02 -17.35
N SER A 22 -7.16 -14.10 -16.86
CA SER A 22 -6.51 -14.13 -15.53
C SER A 22 -5.38 -13.11 -15.43
N LYS A 23 -4.52 -13.06 -16.44
CA LYS A 23 -3.43 -12.08 -16.50
C LYS A 23 -3.95 -10.65 -16.67
N ALA A 24 -4.97 -10.47 -17.52
CA ALA A 24 -5.62 -9.18 -17.71
C ALA A 24 -6.24 -8.65 -16.42
N LYS A 25 -6.84 -9.52 -15.61
CA LYS A 25 -7.37 -9.18 -14.28
C LYS A 25 -6.28 -8.65 -13.36
N THR A 26 -5.14 -9.35 -13.29
CA THR A 26 -4.00 -8.92 -12.48
C THR A 26 -3.48 -7.55 -12.93
N ILE A 27 -3.34 -7.33 -14.23
CA ILE A 27 -2.90 -6.04 -14.78
C ILE A 27 -3.88 -4.92 -14.41
N ALA A 28 -5.19 -5.16 -14.62
CA ALA A 28 -6.22 -4.17 -14.30
C ALA A 28 -6.23 -3.79 -12.82
N GLN A 29 -6.18 -4.78 -11.94
CA GLN A 29 -6.14 -4.54 -10.49
C GLN A 29 -4.89 -3.76 -10.07
N THR A 30 -3.74 -4.14 -10.60
CA THR A 30 -2.46 -3.48 -10.29
C THR A 30 -2.50 -2.00 -10.69
N GLU A 31 -2.99 -1.69 -11.89
CA GLU A 31 -3.05 -0.31 -12.38
C GLU A 31 -4.11 0.53 -11.63
N GLN A 32 -5.26 -0.03 -11.33
CA GLN A 32 -6.32 0.66 -10.59
C GLN A 32 -5.89 0.97 -9.16
N VAL A 33 -5.32 0.00 -8.45
CA VAL A 33 -4.82 0.19 -7.08
C VAL A 33 -3.64 1.17 -7.07
N GLY A 34 -2.76 1.09 -8.07
CA GLY A 34 -1.65 2.02 -8.23
C GLY A 34 -2.11 3.46 -8.39
N ALA A 35 -3.17 3.70 -9.19
CA ALA A 35 -3.74 5.03 -9.37
C ALA A 35 -4.32 5.59 -8.07
N LEU A 36 -5.05 4.78 -7.31
CA LEU A 36 -5.60 5.17 -6.01
C LEU A 36 -4.50 5.50 -4.99
N ARG A 37 -3.44 4.69 -4.95
CA ARG A 37 -2.29 4.95 -4.08
C ARG A 37 -1.61 6.28 -4.42
N ARG A 38 -1.32 6.51 -5.70
CA ARG A 38 -0.69 7.76 -6.15
C ARG A 38 -1.51 8.99 -5.79
N ALA A 39 -2.82 8.90 -5.97
CA ALA A 39 -3.73 9.99 -5.58
C ALA A 39 -3.65 10.29 -4.09
N GLN A 40 -3.62 9.26 -3.24
CA GLN A 40 -3.50 9.41 -1.80
C GLN A 40 -2.14 10.00 -1.39
N TRP A 41 -1.05 9.57 -2.01
CA TRP A 41 0.28 10.12 -1.73
C TRP A 41 0.37 11.60 -2.12
N ASN A 42 -0.16 11.96 -3.28
CA ASN A 42 -0.21 13.34 -3.74
C ASN A 42 -1.04 14.22 -2.81
N GLU A 43 -2.17 13.73 -2.34
CA GLU A 43 -3.02 14.44 -1.38
C GLU A 43 -2.31 14.61 -0.02
N THR A 44 -1.58 13.60 0.43
CA THR A 44 -0.78 13.67 1.66
C THR A 44 0.31 14.73 1.55
N ASP A 45 1.04 14.77 0.43
CA ASP A 45 2.05 15.78 0.17
C ASP A 45 1.44 17.18 0.12
N TRP A 46 0.31 17.32 -0.55
CA TRP A 46 -0.40 18.60 -0.62
C TRP A 46 -0.81 19.11 0.76
N ALA A 47 -1.36 18.25 1.61
CA ALA A 47 -1.77 18.60 2.95
C ALA A 47 -0.57 19.00 3.83
N ALA A 48 0.54 18.27 3.73
CA ALA A 48 1.76 18.60 4.44
C ALA A 48 2.31 19.98 4.06
N ASP A 49 2.35 20.28 2.75
CA ASP A 49 2.86 21.55 2.24
C ASP A 49 1.94 22.73 2.57
N ARG A 50 0.64 22.55 2.38
CA ARG A 50 -0.35 23.62 2.54
C ARG A 50 -0.72 23.91 3.98
N LEU A 51 -0.79 22.89 4.81
CA LEU A 51 -1.24 23.01 6.20
C LEU A 51 -0.09 22.97 7.20
N GLY A 52 1.15 22.77 6.75
CA GLY A 52 2.32 22.67 7.59
C GLY A 52 2.27 21.49 8.56
N LEU A 53 1.59 20.41 8.20
CA LEU A 53 1.43 19.24 9.05
C LEU A 53 2.65 18.33 8.98
N ASN A 54 3.08 17.83 10.12
CA ASN A 54 4.08 16.77 10.19
C ASN A 54 3.38 15.43 10.00
N THR A 55 3.46 14.88 8.79
CA THR A 55 2.73 13.67 8.39
C THR A 55 3.69 12.59 7.89
N GLY A 56 3.23 11.35 7.98
CA GLY A 56 3.86 10.21 7.35
C GLY A 56 2.79 9.24 6.87
N LEU A 57 3.21 8.19 6.21
CA LEU A 57 2.33 7.12 5.77
C LEU A 57 2.54 5.90 6.65
N LEU A 58 1.49 5.50 7.36
CA LEU A 58 1.47 4.29 8.16
C LEU A 58 1.17 3.10 7.25
N TRP A 59 2.05 2.11 7.27
CA TRP A 59 1.90 0.91 6.45
C TRP A 59 0.98 -0.10 7.10
N LEU A 60 -0.03 -0.53 6.36
CA LEU A 60 -0.96 -1.58 6.77
C LEU A 60 -0.88 -2.73 5.77
N SER A 61 -0.36 -3.86 6.20
CA SER A 61 -0.36 -5.09 5.42
C SER A 61 -1.61 -5.91 5.72
N ALA A 62 -2.13 -6.62 4.73
CA ALA A 62 -3.19 -7.58 4.95
C ALA A 62 -2.75 -8.80 5.77
N LEU A 63 -1.45 -9.02 5.92
CA LEU A 63 -0.86 -10.12 6.70
C LEU A 63 -1.47 -11.48 6.37
N LYS A 64 -1.67 -11.74 5.07
CA LYS A 64 -2.15 -13.02 4.56
C LYS A 64 -1.00 -14.06 4.61
N PRO A 65 -1.30 -15.37 4.60
CA PRO A 65 -0.25 -16.39 4.46
C PRO A 65 0.60 -16.22 3.20
N THR A 66 0.01 -15.64 2.14
CA THR A 66 0.68 -15.37 0.86
C THR A 66 1.41 -14.02 0.82
N THR A 67 1.32 -13.21 1.87
CA THR A 67 2.00 -11.91 1.92
C THR A 67 3.51 -12.12 1.91
N ARG A 68 4.20 -11.40 1.03
CA ARG A 68 5.67 -11.43 0.97
C ARG A 68 6.26 -10.91 2.27
N THR A 69 7.31 -11.56 2.76
CA THR A 69 7.90 -11.23 4.06
C THR A 69 8.33 -9.77 4.18
N TRP A 70 8.90 -9.19 3.12
CA TRP A 70 9.32 -7.78 3.12
C TRP A 70 8.15 -6.80 3.06
N HIS A 71 6.97 -7.20 2.56
CA HIS A 71 5.75 -6.43 2.67
C HIS A 71 5.21 -6.49 4.11
N ALA A 72 5.14 -7.68 4.68
CA ALA A 72 4.64 -7.88 6.04
C ALA A 72 5.51 -7.19 7.10
N SER A 73 6.82 -7.16 6.89
CA SER A 73 7.76 -6.51 7.81
C SER A 73 7.54 -5.00 7.97
N ARG A 74 6.83 -4.39 7.02
CA ARG A 74 6.51 -2.96 7.03
C ARG A 74 5.27 -2.63 7.86
N HIS A 75 4.47 -3.64 8.20
CA HIS A 75 3.22 -3.43 8.95
C HIS A 75 3.44 -2.67 10.25
N GLY A 76 2.72 -1.57 10.41
CA GLY A 76 2.81 -0.71 11.59
C GLY A 76 3.99 0.27 11.61
N LYS A 77 4.77 0.33 10.53
CA LYS A 77 5.88 1.29 10.39
C LYS A 77 5.44 2.50 9.58
N VAL A 78 6.11 3.62 9.84
CA VAL A 78 5.84 4.89 9.16
C VAL A 78 6.91 5.14 8.09
N TYR A 79 6.47 5.58 6.94
CA TYR A 79 7.33 5.92 5.81
C TYR A 79 6.97 7.30 5.26
N THR A 80 7.92 7.93 4.59
CA THR A 80 7.64 9.12 3.80
C THR A 80 6.93 8.73 2.50
N THR A 81 6.27 9.67 1.85
CA THR A 81 5.65 9.43 0.53
C THR A 81 6.69 9.02 -0.50
N GLU A 82 7.88 9.61 -0.45
CA GLU A 82 9.00 9.25 -1.33
C GLU A 82 9.45 7.80 -1.13
N GLN A 83 9.62 7.36 0.11
CA GLN A 83 9.99 5.98 0.43
C GLN A 83 8.94 4.98 -0.08
N VAL A 84 7.67 5.31 0.02
CA VAL A 84 6.58 4.46 -0.46
C VAL A 84 6.59 4.38 -1.99
N ARG A 85 6.79 5.51 -2.68
CA ARG A 85 6.90 5.54 -4.14
C ARG A 85 8.06 4.67 -4.63
N ASP A 86 9.22 4.80 -4.01
CA ASP A 86 10.42 4.03 -4.36
C ASP A 86 10.19 2.53 -4.16
N PHE A 87 9.56 2.15 -3.05
CA PHE A 87 9.23 0.75 -2.79
C PHE A 87 8.36 0.14 -3.89
N TYR A 88 7.33 0.83 -4.32
CA TYR A 88 6.42 0.32 -5.35
C TYR A 88 7.00 0.42 -6.77
N ALA A 89 8.04 1.21 -6.98
CA ALA A 89 8.74 1.30 -8.26
C ALA A 89 9.66 0.09 -8.52
N GLU A 90 10.03 -0.65 -7.49
CA GLU A 90 11.08 -1.68 -7.56
C GLU A 90 10.55 -3.09 -7.34
N ASN A 91 11.28 -4.08 -7.86
CA ASN A 91 11.15 -5.51 -7.54
C ASN A 91 9.75 -6.11 -7.70
N GLY A 92 8.90 -5.52 -8.54
CA GLY A 92 7.54 -5.99 -8.73
C GLY A 92 6.65 -5.87 -7.48
N ASN A 93 7.01 -5.03 -6.53
CA ASN A 93 6.29 -4.86 -5.26
C ASN A 93 4.85 -4.42 -5.43
N ARG A 94 4.52 -3.72 -6.52
CA ARG A 94 3.18 -3.25 -6.83
C ARG A 94 2.21 -4.35 -7.28
N TYR A 95 2.74 -5.48 -7.75
CA TYR A 95 1.93 -6.57 -8.28
C TYR A 95 1.36 -7.44 -7.15
N ASN A 96 0.06 -7.72 -7.21
CA ASN A 96 -0.65 -8.53 -6.22
C ASN A 96 -0.38 -8.10 -4.78
N CYS A 97 -0.25 -6.81 -4.55
CA CYS A 97 0.00 -6.25 -3.23
C CYS A 97 -1.30 -5.83 -2.57
N TYR A 98 -1.56 -6.37 -1.39
CA TYR A 98 -2.73 -6.06 -0.57
C TYR A 98 -2.37 -5.15 0.61
N CYS A 99 -1.24 -4.47 0.54
CA CYS A 99 -0.87 -3.46 1.50
C CYS A 99 -1.55 -2.12 1.18
N SER A 100 -1.79 -1.34 2.21
CA SER A 100 -2.26 0.04 2.08
C SER A 100 -1.41 0.95 2.97
N GLN A 101 -1.49 2.24 2.73
CA GLN A 101 -0.85 3.25 3.53
C GLN A 101 -1.90 4.29 3.90
N ILE A 102 -1.89 4.73 5.14
CA ILE A 102 -2.79 5.79 5.60
C ILE A 102 -1.98 6.98 6.11
N PRO A 103 -2.38 8.22 5.80
CA PRO A 103 -1.76 9.40 6.37
C PRO A 103 -1.95 9.43 7.87
N VAL A 104 -0.89 9.69 8.61
CA VAL A 104 -0.94 9.85 10.06
C VAL A 104 -0.17 11.09 10.47
N LEU A 105 -0.59 11.72 11.55
CA LEU A 105 0.16 12.81 12.18
C LEU A 105 1.31 12.23 12.98
N LEU A 106 2.45 12.90 12.90
CA LEU A 106 3.66 12.50 13.62
C LEU A 106 4.01 13.52 14.69
N ASN A 107 4.59 13.03 15.79
CA ASN A 107 5.26 13.88 16.77
C ASN A 107 6.58 14.42 16.19
N ASP A 108 7.19 15.36 16.87
CA ASP A 108 8.47 15.96 16.44
C ASP A 108 9.61 14.93 16.33
N ASP A 109 9.55 13.85 17.09
CA ASP A 109 10.51 12.74 17.04
C ASP A 109 10.24 11.72 15.93
N GLY A 110 9.19 11.91 15.13
CA GLY A 110 8.79 11.02 14.04
C GLY A 110 7.92 9.86 14.46
N SER A 111 7.58 9.72 15.74
CA SER A 111 6.64 8.68 16.19
C SER A 111 5.20 9.05 15.85
N ILE A 112 4.34 8.02 15.75
CA ILE A 112 2.90 8.21 15.48
C ILE A 112 2.27 8.92 16.68
N PHE A 113 1.45 9.94 16.41
CA PHE A 113 0.72 10.65 17.44
C PHE A 113 -0.17 9.72 18.30
N ASN A 114 -0.74 8.67 17.70
CA ASN A 114 -1.51 7.64 18.39
C ASN A 114 -0.60 6.44 18.74
N GLU A 115 -0.03 6.44 19.94
CA GLU A 115 0.90 5.39 20.41
C GLU A 115 0.25 4.00 20.51
N GLY A 116 -1.02 3.93 20.92
CA GLY A 116 -1.73 2.67 21.05
C GLY A 116 -1.88 1.93 19.72
N LEU A 117 -2.04 2.67 18.63
CA LEU A 117 -2.12 2.10 17.30
C LEU A 117 -0.78 1.47 16.87
N ALA A 118 0.33 2.14 17.14
CA ALA A 118 1.67 1.63 16.83
C ALA A 118 1.95 0.31 17.53
N ASP A 119 1.62 0.20 18.82
CA ASP A 119 1.81 -1.01 19.61
C ASP A 119 0.93 -2.17 19.12
N LYS A 120 -0.31 -1.88 18.78
CA LYS A 120 -1.24 -2.88 18.22
C LYS A 120 -0.69 -3.48 16.93
N LEU A 121 -0.27 -2.65 15.99
CA LEU A 121 0.23 -3.10 14.69
C LEU A 121 1.55 -3.86 14.82
N LYS A 122 2.40 -3.47 15.76
CA LYS A 122 3.63 -4.21 16.07
C LYS A 122 3.32 -5.63 16.56
N LYS A 123 2.34 -5.79 17.44
CA LYS A 123 1.91 -7.09 17.93
C LYS A 123 1.33 -7.96 16.81
N GLU A 124 0.52 -7.39 15.95
CA GLU A 124 -0.02 -8.10 14.78
C GLU A 124 1.07 -8.63 13.88
N ARG A 125 2.10 -7.83 13.60
CA ARG A 125 3.25 -8.25 12.80
C ARG A 125 4.04 -9.38 13.46
N GLN A 126 4.24 -9.30 14.75
CA GLN A 126 4.93 -10.35 15.52
C GLN A 126 4.15 -11.65 15.50
N GLN A 127 2.83 -11.60 15.67
CA GLN A 127 1.98 -12.77 15.62
C GLN A 127 2.01 -13.43 14.23
N TRP A 128 1.94 -12.64 13.17
CA TRP A 128 2.04 -13.15 11.81
C TRP A 128 3.35 -13.94 11.58
N LYS A 129 4.47 -13.42 12.09
CA LYS A 129 5.76 -14.12 11.99
C LYS A 129 5.76 -15.46 12.72
N LEU A 130 5.12 -15.54 13.88
CA LEU A 130 4.99 -16.80 14.62
C LEU A 130 4.12 -17.80 13.87
N ASP A 131 3.00 -17.35 13.31
CA ASP A 131 2.08 -18.20 12.56
C ASP A 131 2.75 -18.77 11.30
N GLU A 132 3.54 -17.98 10.60
CA GLU A 132 4.28 -18.42 9.41
C GLU A 132 5.43 -19.38 9.73
N ALA A 133 5.99 -19.31 10.93
CA ALA A 133 7.06 -20.20 11.39
C ALA A 133 6.55 -21.54 11.93
N ALA A 134 5.25 -21.65 12.18
CA ALA A 134 4.63 -22.86 12.75
C ALA A 134 4.44 -23.99 11.72
#